data_da2859ee5ebb28042b7a9101778da8f5
#
_entry.id   da2859ee5ebb28042b7a9101778da8f5
#
_cell.length_a   1.000
_cell.length_b   1.000
_cell.length_c   1.000
_cell.angle_alpha   90.00
_cell.angle_beta   90.00
_cell.angle_gamma   90.00
#
_symmetry.space_group_name_H-M   'P 1'
#
loop_
_entity.id
_entity.type
_entity.pdbx_description
1 polymer ?
#
loop_
_entity_poly.entity_id
_entity_poly.type
_entity_poly.pdbx_seq_one_letter_code
_entity_poly.pdbx_strand_id
1 'polypeptide(L)'
;MFATHRSSLTELRVSHGGRRLSRQQSFPSEPLQVPKVGSGGRRSSSSSGRLLSLSFSESMRSEIDRYLSEQSLCPLRQDRSNHADLKGLREVRAAAQLKNLEDFLRSNDVSLQDCVAYHTGMKYRNLGKSGLRVSCLGLGTWVTFGGQITDEIAEQLMTLAYENGINLFDTAEVYAAGKAEVVLGSIIKKKGWRRSSLVITTKIYWGGKAETERGLSRKHIIEGLKASLERMQLEYVDVVFANRPDPNTPMEETVRAMTHVINQGMAMYWGTSRWSSMEIMEAYSVARQFNLIPPICEQAEYHMFQREKVEVQLPELFHKIGVGAMTWSPLACGIISGKYDSGVPPSSRASLKGYQWLKDKILSEEGRRQQAKLKELQAIAERLGCMLPQLAIAWCLRNEGVSSVLLGASNTDQLMENIGAIQVLSKLSSSIIHEVDSILGNKPYSKKDYRS
;
A
#
# COMPACT_ATOMS: atom_id res chain seq x y z
N MET A 1 -12.02 -14.37 51.02
CA MET A 1 -11.83 -13.63 52.29
C MET A 1 -11.65 -12.17 51.94
N PHE A 2 -12.50 -11.37 52.52
CA PHE A 2 -12.70 -9.94 52.36
C PHE A 2 -11.48 -9.09 52.78
N ALA A 3 -11.23 -7.93 52.17
CA ALA A 3 -11.13 -6.67 52.86
C ALA A 3 -11.07 -5.49 51.87
N THR A 4 -12.11 -4.72 51.94
CA THR A 4 -12.31 -3.34 51.46
C THR A 4 -11.51 -2.33 52.28
N HIS A 5 -10.95 -1.31 51.67
CA HIS A 5 -10.70 -0.01 52.34
C HIS A 5 -11.01 1.17 51.41
N ARG A 6 -12.06 1.90 51.77
CA ARG A 6 -12.37 3.28 51.37
C ARG A 6 -11.72 4.23 52.38
N SER A 7 -11.26 5.37 51.91
CA SER A 7 -11.22 6.68 52.56
C SER A 7 -10.38 7.62 51.68
N SER A 8 -10.59 8.88 51.48
CA SER A 8 -11.60 9.89 51.76
C SER A 8 -11.07 11.19 51.12
N LEU A 9 -11.99 11.97 50.59
CA LEU A 9 -11.80 13.30 50.04
C LEU A 9 -11.15 14.27 51.05
N THR A 10 -10.28 15.15 50.55
CA THR A 10 -10.01 16.45 51.20
C THR A 10 -9.89 17.54 50.13
N GLU A 11 -10.88 18.42 50.11
CA GLU A 11 -10.89 19.68 49.40
C GLU A 11 -9.91 20.64 50.02
N LEU A 12 -9.18 21.41 49.22
CA LEU A 12 -8.56 22.66 49.62
C LEU A 12 -8.82 23.74 48.58
N ARG A 13 -9.77 24.62 48.93
CA ARG A 13 -9.94 25.94 48.33
C ARG A 13 -8.80 26.86 48.75
N VAL A 14 -8.18 27.56 47.81
CA VAL A 14 -7.52 28.85 48.09
C VAL A 14 -7.84 29.85 47.00
N SER A 15 -8.15 31.04 47.47
CA SER A 15 -8.79 32.20 46.91
C SER A 15 -7.99 33.04 45.91
N HIS A 16 -8.76 33.84 45.20
CA HIS A 16 -8.49 34.98 44.32
C HIS A 16 -7.35 35.92 44.70
N GLY A 17 -6.62 36.37 43.68
CA GLY A 17 -5.78 37.54 43.70
C GLY A 17 -5.55 38.08 42.29
N GLY A 18 -6.40 39.00 41.83
CA GLY A 18 -6.25 39.68 40.56
C GLY A 18 -5.17 40.74 40.53
N ARG A 19 -4.49 40.90 39.41
CA ARG A 19 -3.94 42.19 38.95
C ARG A 19 -3.98 42.27 37.43
N ARG A 20 -4.77 43.21 36.90
CA ARG A 20 -4.69 43.75 35.55
C ARG A 20 -3.39 44.59 35.43
N LEU A 21 -2.68 44.42 34.31
CA LEU A 21 -1.89 45.51 33.71
C LEU A 21 -1.98 45.40 32.21
N SER A 22 -2.63 46.40 31.64
CA SER A 22 -2.71 46.75 30.23
C SER A 22 -1.38 47.32 29.73
N ARG A 23 -0.90 46.91 28.58
CA ARG A 23 -0.18 47.81 27.66
C ARG A 23 -0.33 47.33 26.23
N GLN A 24 -1.13 48.10 25.47
CA GLN A 24 -1.10 48.15 24.03
C GLN A 24 0.23 48.69 23.54
N GLN A 25 0.86 48.05 22.57
CA GLN A 25 1.76 48.69 21.63
C GLN A 25 1.39 48.25 20.23
N SER A 26 0.83 49.20 19.48
CA SER A 26 0.55 49.20 18.07
C SER A 26 1.85 49.42 17.26
N PHE A 27 2.12 48.62 16.24
CA PHE A 27 3.06 48.94 15.20
C PHE A 27 2.33 49.01 13.81
N PRO A 28 2.77 49.89 12.88
CA PRO A 28 1.97 50.29 11.74
C PRO A 28 2.11 49.36 10.54
N SER A 29 1.02 49.24 9.81
CA SER A 29 0.87 48.60 8.52
C SER A 29 1.41 49.47 7.38
N GLU A 30 2.35 48.97 6.60
CA GLU A 30 2.60 49.46 5.23
C GLU A 30 2.34 48.37 4.22
N PRO A 31 1.70 48.67 3.07
CA PRO A 31 1.35 47.67 2.06
C PRO A 31 2.43 47.56 0.98
N LEU A 32 2.90 46.35 0.74
CA LEU A 32 3.76 46.03 -0.41
C LEU A 32 2.93 45.92 -1.69
N GLN A 33 3.31 46.73 -2.67
CA GLN A 33 2.74 46.79 -4.00
C GLN A 33 3.08 45.53 -4.82
N VAL A 34 2.05 44.97 -5.51
CA VAL A 34 2.17 43.93 -6.51
C VAL A 34 2.31 44.55 -7.90
N PRO A 35 3.25 44.13 -8.75
CA PRO A 35 3.31 44.58 -10.13
C PRO A 35 2.24 43.88 -10.98
N LYS A 36 1.44 44.66 -11.69
CA LYS A 36 0.52 44.22 -12.74
C LYS A 36 1.31 43.82 -13.98
N VAL A 37 1.08 42.60 -14.50
CA VAL A 37 1.45 42.19 -15.85
C VAL A 37 0.19 42.02 -16.68
N GLY A 38 0.24 42.56 -17.88
CA GLY A 38 -0.87 42.88 -18.74
C GLY A 38 -1.57 41.70 -19.41
N SER A 39 -2.78 41.99 -19.79
CA SER A 39 -3.71 41.20 -20.58
C SER A 39 -3.29 41.03 -22.03
N GLY A 40 -3.37 39.82 -22.57
CA GLY A 40 -3.21 39.58 -24.01
C GLY A 40 -3.76 38.22 -24.45
N GLY A 41 -4.93 38.26 -25.13
CA GLY A 41 -5.21 37.39 -26.26
C GLY A 41 -5.85 36.03 -26.02
N ARG A 42 -7.20 35.95 -26.07
CA ARG A 42 -7.99 34.76 -26.38
C ARG A 42 -7.60 34.13 -27.72
N ARG A 43 -7.39 32.83 -27.75
CA ARG A 43 -7.78 31.97 -28.88
C ARG A 43 -8.22 30.61 -28.39
N SER A 44 -9.44 30.25 -28.77
CA SER A 44 -10.10 28.97 -28.62
C SER A 44 -9.48 27.89 -29.53
N SER A 45 -9.23 26.70 -29.06
CA SER A 45 -9.24 25.51 -29.90
C SER A 45 -9.58 24.25 -29.08
N SER A 46 -10.49 23.51 -29.67
CA SER A 46 -11.18 22.30 -29.32
C SER A 46 -10.34 21.16 -28.69
N SER A 47 -10.97 20.53 -27.72
CA SER A 47 -10.58 19.28 -27.10
C SER A 47 -10.65 18.10 -28.06
N SER A 48 -9.57 17.36 -28.20
CA SER A 48 -9.62 15.93 -28.57
C SER A 48 -8.66 15.16 -27.66
N GLY A 49 -9.18 14.09 -27.07
CA GLY A 49 -8.51 13.28 -26.05
C GLY A 49 -7.17 12.76 -26.55
N ARG A 50 -6.12 12.98 -25.76
CA ARG A 50 -4.82 12.33 -25.94
C ARG A 50 -4.60 11.34 -24.80
N LEU A 51 -4.49 10.08 -25.20
CA LEU A 51 -3.86 9.02 -24.42
C LEU A 51 -2.50 9.50 -23.89
N LEU A 52 -2.26 9.30 -22.61
CA LEU A 52 -0.98 9.57 -21.96
C LEU A 52 0.12 8.72 -22.60
N SER A 53 0.90 9.32 -23.48
CA SER A 53 2.11 8.72 -24.03
C SER A 53 3.26 8.93 -23.01
N LEU A 54 3.96 7.83 -22.70
CA LEU A 54 5.23 7.84 -21.99
C LEU A 54 6.20 8.82 -22.65
N SER A 55 6.75 9.76 -21.87
CA SER A 55 7.72 10.74 -22.37
C SER A 55 9.11 10.10 -22.47
N PHE A 56 9.36 9.40 -23.55
CA PHE A 56 10.74 9.22 -24.03
C PHE A 56 11.26 10.57 -24.54
N SER A 57 12.56 10.86 -24.35
CA SER A 57 13.16 12.03 -24.96
C SER A 57 12.95 11.98 -26.49
N GLU A 58 12.72 13.09 -27.13
CA GLU A 58 12.50 13.14 -28.60
C GLU A 58 13.63 12.47 -29.39
N SER A 59 14.87 12.52 -28.87
CA SER A 59 16.03 11.81 -29.40
C SER A 59 15.86 10.30 -29.40
N MET A 60 15.32 9.72 -28.32
CA MET A 60 15.11 8.28 -28.20
C MET A 60 13.96 7.77 -29.09
N ARG A 61 12.92 8.57 -29.28
CA ARG A 61 11.84 8.27 -30.25
C ARG A 61 12.35 8.25 -31.68
N SER A 62 13.17 9.22 -32.02
CA SER A 62 13.77 9.33 -33.37
C SER A 62 14.70 8.17 -33.68
N GLU A 63 15.43 7.63 -32.69
CA GLU A 63 16.29 6.45 -32.88
C GLU A 63 15.48 5.15 -32.99
N ILE A 64 14.43 4.98 -32.21
CA ILE A 64 13.52 3.83 -32.30
C ILE A 64 12.80 3.82 -33.65
N ASP A 65 12.28 4.96 -34.09
CA ASP A 65 11.60 5.09 -35.40
C ASP A 65 12.56 4.89 -36.56
N ARG A 66 13.83 5.34 -36.45
CA ARG A 66 14.88 5.07 -37.45
C ARG A 66 15.22 3.58 -37.52
N TYR A 67 15.41 2.92 -36.36
CA TYR A 67 15.70 1.49 -36.29
C TYR A 67 14.56 0.63 -36.85
N LEU A 68 13.30 0.97 -36.59
CA LEU A 68 12.13 0.31 -37.12
C LEU A 68 11.95 0.56 -38.64
N SER A 69 12.32 1.73 -39.15
CA SER A 69 12.23 2.05 -40.57
C SER A 69 13.35 1.38 -41.39
N GLU A 70 14.57 1.27 -40.84
CA GLU A 70 15.69 0.57 -41.51
C GLU A 70 15.44 -0.95 -41.65
N GLN A 71 14.68 -1.55 -40.72
CA GLN A 71 14.29 -2.97 -40.80
C GLN A 71 13.15 -3.23 -41.82
N SER A 72 12.43 -2.18 -42.26
CA SER A 72 11.33 -2.27 -43.23
C SER A 72 11.79 -2.21 -44.71
N LEU A 73 13.06 -1.91 -44.98
CA LEU A 73 13.58 -1.65 -46.31
C LEU A 73 14.29 -2.86 -46.99
N CYS A 74 13.90 -4.12 -46.69
CA CYS A 74 14.36 -5.28 -47.43
C CYS A 74 13.33 -5.68 -48.50
N PRO A 75 13.64 -5.59 -49.81
CA PRO A 75 12.67 -5.92 -50.88
C PRO A 75 12.41 -7.41 -50.94
N LEU A 76 11.17 -7.79 -50.71
CA LEU A 76 10.67 -9.16 -50.92
C LEU A 76 10.54 -9.45 -52.41
N ARG A 77 11.41 -10.32 -52.97
CA ARG A 77 11.12 -11.02 -54.20
C ARG A 77 9.91 -11.95 -53.99
N GLN A 78 8.88 -11.79 -54.80
CA GLN A 78 7.74 -12.68 -54.87
C GLN A 78 8.17 -14.01 -55.48
N ASP A 79 8.19 -15.06 -54.64
CA ASP A 79 8.11 -16.43 -55.12
C ASP A 79 6.93 -17.13 -54.43
N ARG A 80 6.03 -17.64 -55.26
CA ARG A 80 4.85 -18.38 -54.86
C ARG A 80 5.24 -19.82 -54.53
N SER A 81 5.40 -20.19 -53.25
CA SER A 81 5.27 -21.58 -52.80
C SER A 81 5.10 -21.67 -51.28
N ASN A 82 4.10 -22.43 -50.85
CA ASN A 82 3.85 -23.05 -49.55
C ASN A 82 3.48 -22.17 -48.36
N HIS A 83 2.19 -22.16 -48.05
CA HIS A 83 1.59 -21.48 -46.88
C HIS A 83 2.07 -21.99 -45.50
N ALA A 84 2.67 -23.19 -45.40
CA ALA A 84 3.19 -23.77 -44.16
C ALA A 84 4.54 -23.14 -43.73
N ASP A 85 5.42 -22.83 -44.72
CA ASP A 85 6.74 -22.22 -44.41
C ASP A 85 6.68 -20.76 -43.99
N LEU A 86 5.62 -20.05 -44.42
CA LEU A 86 5.42 -18.64 -44.06
C LEU A 86 5.04 -18.44 -42.57
N LYS A 87 4.39 -19.41 -41.94
CA LYS A 87 4.02 -19.36 -40.51
C LYS A 87 5.25 -19.58 -39.64
N GLY A 88 6.09 -20.55 -39.93
CA GLY A 88 7.34 -20.81 -39.24
C GLY A 88 8.35 -19.66 -39.38
N LEU A 89 8.47 -19.08 -40.58
CA LEU A 89 9.31 -17.89 -40.80
C LEU A 89 8.83 -16.64 -40.05
N ARG A 90 7.51 -16.46 -39.89
CA ARG A 90 6.95 -15.37 -39.07
C ARG A 90 7.24 -15.58 -37.59
N GLU A 91 7.14 -16.80 -37.07
CA GLU A 91 7.44 -17.11 -35.66
C GLU A 91 8.93 -16.96 -35.35
N VAL A 92 9.83 -17.42 -36.22
CA VAL A 92 11.29 -17.24 -36.09
C VAL A 92 11.67 -15.78 -36.17
N ARG A 93 11.03 -14.98 -37.05
CA ARG A 93 11.26 -13.56 -37.20
C ARG A 93 10.77 -12.76 -35.99
N ALA A 94 9.61 -13.13 -35.44
CA ALA A 94 9.08 -12.56 -34.20
C ALA A 94 9.96 -12.87 -33.00
N ALA A 95 10.46 -14.10 -32.90
CA ALA A 95 11.40 -14.49 -31.83
C ALA A 95 12.76 -13.74 -31.92
N ALA A 96 13.27 -13.55 -33.15
CA ALA A 96 14.50 -12.78 -33.37
C ALA A 96 14.30 -11.28 -33.06
N GLN A 97 13.15 -10.71 -33.38
CA GLN A 97 12.83 -9.33 -33.04
C GLN A 97 12.66 -9.12 -31.53
N LEU A 98 12.04 -10.07 -30.82
CA LEU A 98 11.95 -10.07 -29.36
C LEU A 98 13.34 -10.13 -28.73
N LYS A 99 14.21 -11.00 -29.19
CA LYS A 99 15.57 -11.12 -28.68
C LYS A 99 16.40 -9.85 -28.90
N ASN A 100 16.30 -9.24 -30.09
CA ASN A 100 16.99 -7.96 -30.38
C ASN A 100 16.43 -6.82 -29.53
N LEU A 101 15.14 -6.81 -29.22
CA LEU A 101 14.52 -5.84 -28.31
C LEU A 101 15.01 -6.05 -26.87
N GLU A 102 15.09 -7.31 -26.42
CA GLU A 102 15.64 -7.65 -25.09
C GLU A 102 17.09 -7.22 -24.94
N ASP A 103 17.93 -7.48 -25.97
CA ASP A 103 19.33 -7.08 -25.98
C ASP A 103 19.49 -5.55 -26.02
N PHE A 104 18.64 -4.82 -26.75
CA PHE A 104 18.58 -3.37 -26.77
C PHE A 104 18.20 -2.79 -25.40
N LEU A 105 17.14 -3.32 -24.78
CA LEU A 105 16.67 -2.89 -23.45
C LEU A 105 17.73 -3.15 -22.38
N ARG A 106 18.44 -4.29 -22.48
CA ARG A 106 19.52 -4.66 -21.57
C ARG A 106 20.76 -3.74 -21.77
N SER A 107 21.11 -3.40 -23.01
CA SER A 107 22.24 -2.53 -23.32
C SER A 107 22.04 -1.07 -22.87
N ASN A 108 20.79 -0.63 -22.80
CA ASN A 108 20.43 0.74 -22.40
C ASN A 108 19.92 0.83 -20.96
N ASP A 109 20.11 -0.24 -20.16
CA ASP A 109 19.64 -0.32 -18.75
C ASP A 109 18.15 0.03 -18.57
N VAL A 110 17.36 -0.20 -19.63
CA VAL A 110 15.90 -0.03 -19.61
C VAL A 110 15.29 -1.29 -19.02
N SER A 111 14.64 -1.17 -17.87
CA SER A 111 14.05 -2.32 -17.17
C SER A 111 12.93 -2.94 -18.00
N LEU A 112 13.01 -4.24 -18.27
CA LEU A 112 11.93 -5.04 -18.86
C LEU A 112 10.62 -5.00 -18.04
N GLN A 113 10.65 -4.52 -16.80
CA GLN A 113 9.50 -4.41 -15.90
C GLN A 113 8.40 -3.48 -16.43
N ASP A 114 8.75 -2.41 -17.13
CA ASP A 114 7.74 -1.54 -17.74
C ASP A 114 6.90 -2.29 -18.79
N CYS A 115 7.47 -3.34 -19.40
CA CYS A 115 6.77 -4.21 -20.36
C CYS A 115 5.91 -5.28 -19.68
N VAL A 116 6.37 -5.83 -18.54
CA VAL A 116 5.64 -6.90 -17.82
C VAL A 116 4.39 -6.36 -17.12
N ALA A 117 4.44 -5.11 -16.62
CA ALA A 117 3.28 -4.46 -16.01
C ALA A 117 2.07 -4.36 -16.96
N TYR A 118 2.30 -4.32 -18.27
CA TYR A 118 1.22 -4.32 -19.26
C TYR A 118 0.47 -5.65 -19.35
N HIS A 119 1.12 -6.80 -19.10
CA HIS A 119 0.49 -8.11 -19.17
C HIS A 119 -0.46 -8.38 -17.99
N THR A 120 -0.14 -7.90 -16.81
CA THR A 120 -0.98 -8.09 -15.62
C THR A 120 -2.03 -7.00 -15.43
N GLY A 121 -1.89 -5.86 -16.11
CA GLY A 121 -2.74 -4.69 -15.91
C GLY A 121 -2.50 -4.01 -14.57
N MET A 122 -1.31 -4.19 -13.96
CA MET A 122 -0.93 -3.53 -12.71
C MET A 122 -1.07 -2.02 -12.83
N LYS A 123 -1.78 -1.42 -11.90
CA LYS A 123 -1.98 0.02 -11.82
C LYS A 123 -1.15 0.60 -10.69
N TYR A 124 -0.64 1.82 -10.91
CA TYR A 124 0.11 2.55 -9.89
C TYR A 124 -0.69 3.76 -9.44
N ARG A 125 -0.77 3.95 -8.13
CA ARG A 125 -1.50 5.05 -7.48
C ARG A 125 -0.54 5.86 -6.62
N ASN A 126 -0.85 7.13 -6.38
CA ASN A 126 -0.10 7.90 -5.40
C ASN A 126 -0.46 7.43 -3.99
N LEU A 127 0.52 7.34 -3.10
CA LEU A 127 0.26 7.05 -1.69
C LEU A 127 -0.22 8.33 -0.99
N GLY A 128 -1.53 8.42 -0.78
CA GLY A 128 -2.16 9.67 -0.37
C GLY A 128 -1.97 10.78 -1.42
N LYS A 129 -1.87 12.02 -0.95
CA LYS A 129 -1.52 13.18 -1.81
C LYS A 129 0.00 13.42 -1.90
N SER A 130 0.81 12.37 -1.67
CA SER A 130 2.26 12.43 -1.92
C SER A 130 2.60 12.12 -3.37
N GLY A 131 3.85 12.39 -3.77
CA GLY A 131 4.37 12.00 -5.09
C GLY A 131 4.78 10.53 -5.20
N LEU A 132 4.74 9.75 -4.10
CA LEU A 132 5.19 8.36 -4.09
C LEU A 132 4.20 7.45 -4.84
N ARG A 133 4.67 6.83 -5.91
CA ARG A 133 3.88 5.91 -6.73
C ARG A 133 4.03 4.48 -6.24
N VAL A 134 2.93 3.88 -5.81
CA VAL A 134 2.88 2.48 -5.36
C VAL A 134 1.99 1.64 -6.29
N SER A 135 2.34 0.37 -6.47
CA SER A 135 1.46 -0.58 -7.14
C SER A 135 0.16 -0.74 -6.36
N CYS A 136 -0.97 -0.89 -7.04
CA CYS A 136 -2.28 -1.03 -6.39
C CYS A 136 -2.41 -2.31 -5.54
N LEU A 137 -1.52 -3.28 -5.76
CA LEU A 137 -1.28 -4.44 -4.91
C LEU A 137 0.14 -4.36 -4.35
N GLY A 138 0.32 -4.73 -3.09
CA GLY A 138 1.62 -4.88 -2.44
C GLY A 138 1.78 -6.27 -1.85
N LEU A 139 3.01 -6.70 -1.55
CA LEU A 139 3.27 -7.96 -0.85
C LEU A 139 3.67 -7.68 0.59
N GLY A 140 2.85 -8.17 1.55
CA GLY A 140 3.14 -8.14 2.98
C GLY A 140 3.86 -9.41 3.44
N THR A 141 4.81 -9.24 4.34
CA THR A 141 5.63 -10.34 4.87
C THR A 141 5.11 -10.91 6.19
N TRP A 142 4.04 -10.31 6.75
CA TRP A 142 3.50 -10.72 8.04
C TRP A 142 3.09 -12.20 8.07
N VAL A 143 3.55 -12.95 9.09
CA VAL A 143 3.33 -14.37 9.34
C VAL A 143 4.12 -15.28 8.39
N THR A 144 4.37 -14.90 7.17
CA THR A 144 4.97 -15.76 6.14
C THR A 144 6.50 -15.77 6.24
N PHE A 145 7.15 -14.63 6.04
CA PHE A 145 8.61 -14.54 5.96
C PHE A 145 9.30 -14.76 7.32
N GLY A 146 10.33 -15.58 7.31
CA GLY A 146 11.09 -15.92 8.50
C GLY A 146 10.32 -16.79 9.53
N GLY A 147 9.13 -17.27 9.16
CA GLY A 147 8.25 -18.03 10.06
C GLY A 147 7.53 -19.18 9.40
N GLN A 148 6.45 -18.93 8.67
CA GLN A 148 5.56 -19.96 8.12
C GLN A 148 6.12 -20.63 6.86
N ILE A 149 6.85 -19.91 6.04
CA ILE A 149 7.43 -20.39 4.78
C ILE A 149 8.95 -20.40 4.86
N THR A 150 9.58 -21.19 3.99
CA THR A 150 11.04 -21.19 3.84
C THR A 150 11.53 -19.96 3.10
N ASP A 151 12.83 -19.67 3.19
CA ASP A 151 13.44 -18.52 2.52
C ASP A 151 13.39 -18.68 0.98
N GLU A 152 13.42 -19.92 0.46
CA GLU A 152 13.28 -20.21 -0.96
C GLU A 152 11.88 -19.87 -1.46
N ILE A 153 10.84 -20.23 -0.72
CA ILE A 153 9.45 -19.87 -1.05
C ILE A 153 9.27 -18.35 -0.96
N ALA A 154 9.86 -17.71 0.05
CA ALA A 154 9.83 -16.25 0.18
C ALA A 154 10.48 -15.57 -1.03
N GLU A 155 11.63 -16.08 -1.50
CA GLU A 155 12.29 -15.59 -2.71
C GLU A 155 11.43 -15.77 -3.96
N GLN A 156 10.80 -16.94 -4.12
CA GLN A 156 9.88 -17.19 -5.25
C GLN A 156 8.70 -16.22 -5.23
N LEU A 157 8.08 -15.99 -4.07
CA LEU A 157 6.97 -15.05 -3.92
C LEU A 157 7.38 -13.62 -4.24
N MET A 158 8.52 -13.16 -3.73
CA MET A 158 9.02 -11.81 -4.03
C MET A 158 9.35 -11.65 -5.51
N THR A 159 9.99 -12.65 -6.12
CA THR A 159 10.33 -12.64 -7.55
C THR A 159 9.06 -12.56 -8.39
N LEU A 160 8.10 -13.44 -8.10
CA LEU A 160 6.82 -13.45 -8.79
C LEU A 160 6.05 -12.12 -8.66
N ALA A 161 6.03 -11.56 -7.44
CA ALA A 161 5.42 -10.26 -7.19
C ALA A 161 6.07 -9.15 -8.03
N TYR A 162 7.41 -9.08 -7.99
CA TYR A 162 8.18 -8.09 -8.70
C TYR A 162 8.00 -8.19 -10.23
N GLU A 163 8.08 -9.39 -10.80
CA GLU A 163 7.88 -9.66 -12.22
C GLU A 163 6.47 -9.35 -12.70
N ASN A 164 5.47 -9.39 -11.80
CA ASN A 164 4.09 -8.99 -12.07
C ASN A 164 3.76 -7.52 -11.74
N GLY A 165 4.78 -6.67 -11.57
CA GLY A 165 4.65 -5.23 -11.42
C GLY A 165 4.37 -4.75 -10.00
N ILE A 166 4.42 -5.60 -8.97
CA ILE A 166 4.37 -5.17 -7.58
C ILE A 166 5.70 -4.51 -7.23
N ASN A 167 5.66 -3.24 -6.86
CA ASN A 167 6.83 -2.51 -6.37
C ASN A 167 6.83 -2.34 -4.85
N LEU A 168 5.69 -2.57 -4.18
CA LEU A 168 5.51 -2.35 -2.75
C LEU A 168 5.68 -3.64 -1.95
N PHE A 169 6.66 -3.64 -1.04
CA PHE A 169 6.95 -4.73 -0.10
C PHE A 169 6.90 -4.21 1.34
N ASP A 170 6.01 -4.79 2.16
CA ASP A 170 5.74 -4.33 3.52
C ASP A 170 6.22 -5.32 4.56
N THR A 171 6.98 -4.83 5.54
CA THR A 171 7.48 -5.59 6.68
C THR A 171 7.28 -4.84 8.01
N ALA A 172 7.85 -5.31 9.10
CA ALA A 172 7.92 -4.65 10.40
C ALA A 172 9.02 -5.25 11.27
N GLU A 173 9.60 -4.44 12.18
CA GLU A 173 10.62 -4.90 13.13
C GLU A 173 10.20 -6.12 13.94
N VAL A 174 8.90 -6.26 14.24
CA VAL A 174 8.35 -7.34 15.05
C VAL A 174 8.10 -8.63 14.28
N TYR A 175 8.03 -8.59 12.94
CA TYR A 175 7.64 -9.78 12.18
C TYR A 175 8.70 -10.87 12.26
N ALA A 176 8.28 -12.04 12.77
CA ALA A 176 9.18 -13.15 13.09
C ALA A 176 10.40 -12.71 13.93
N ALA A 177 10.22 -11.75 14.85
CA ALA A 177 11.28 -11.18 15.69
C ALA A 177 12.46 -10.59 14.85
N GLY A 178 12.14 -9.87 13.78
CA GLY A 178 13.09 -9.24 12.87
C GLY A 178 13.55 -10.12 11.70
N LYS A 179 13.28 -11.43 11.73
CA LYS A 179 13.70 -12.35 10.64
C LYS A 179 13.05 -12.00 9.31
N ALA A 180 11.81 -11.50 9.31
CA ALA A 180 11.14 -11.11 8.07
C ALA A 180 11.91 -10.00 7.33
N GLU A 181 12.49 -9.04 8.05
CA GLU A 181 13.33 -7.98 7.50
C GLU A 181 14.66 -8.54 6.96
N VAL A 182 15.28 -9.49 7.67
CA VAL A 182 16.51 -10.18 7.22
C VAL A 182 16.27 -10.92 5.91
N VAL A 183 15.19 -11.70 5.82
CA VAL A 183 14.82 -12.45 4.61
C VAL A 183 14.55 -11.51 3.45
N LEU A 184 13.75 -10.45 3.66
CA LEU A 184 13.44 -9.44 2.65
C LEU A 184 14.72 -8.80 2.10
N GLY A 185 15.60 -8.32 2.96
CA GLY A 185 16.86 -7.67 2.56
C GLY A 185 17.81 -8.62 1.83
N SER A 186 17.92 -9.86 2.29
CA SER A 186 18.74 -10.88 1.64
C SER A 186 18.26 -11.19 0.22
N ILE A 187 16.96 -11.25 0.00
CA ILE A 187 16.37 -11.48 -1.32
C ILE A 187 16.66 -10.29 -2.24
N ILE A 188 16.41 -9.05 -1.79
CA ILE A 188 16.68 -7.83 -2.57
C ILE A 188 18.15 -7.80 -3.00
N LYS A 189 19.07 -8.07 -2.07
CA LYS A 189 20.51 -8.11 -2.36
C LYS A 189 20.87 -9.22 -3.36
N LYS A 190 20.34 -10.42 -3.17
CA LYS A 190 20.58 -11.58 -4.06
C LYS A 190 20.08 -11.33 -5.47
N LYS A 191 18.92 -10.69 -5.62
CA LYS A 191 18.30 -10.41 -6.93
C LYS A 191 18.94 -9.23 -7.65
N GLY A 192 19.66 -8.36 -6.95
CA GLY A 192 20.29 -7.18 -7.54
C GLY A 192 19.30 -6.19 -8.16
N TRP A 193 18.03 -6.17 -7.70
CA TRP A 193 17.04 -5.24 -8.19
C TRP A 193 17.43 -3.79 -7.88
N ARG A 194 17.18 -2.90 -8.82
CA ARG A 194 17.47 -1.48 -8.61
C ARG A 194 16.63 -0.96 -7.43
N ARG A 195 17.31 -0.34 -6.46
CA ARG A 195 16.62 0.20 -5.27
C ARG A 195 15.48 1.17 -5.63
N SER A 196 15.66 1.96 -6.70
CA SER A 196 14.65 2.91 -7.19
C SER A 196 13.39 2.28 -7.78
N SER A 197 13.43 0.97 -8.12
CA SER A 197 12.26 0.24 -8.59
C SER A 197 11.40 -0.34 -7.46
N LEU A 198 11.85 -0.20 -6.22
CA LEU A 198 11.23 -0.79 -5.04
C LEU A 198 10.67 0.29 -4.12
N VAL A 199 9.51 0.02 -3.52
CA VAL A 199 8.97 0.75 -2.38
C VAL A 199 8.96 -0.21 -1.18
N ILE A 200 9.87 0.02 -0.25
CA ILE A 200 10.05 -0.82 0.95
C ILE A 200 9.50 -0.06 2.15
N THR A 201 8.66 -0.74 2.93
CA THR A 201 8.07 -0.15 4.14
C THR A 201 8.34 -1.03 5.35
N THR A 202 8.59 -0.40 6.51
CA THR A 202 8.67 -1.09 7.80
C THR A 202 7.92 -0.33 8.88
N LYS A 203 7.75 -0.94 10.06
CA LYS A 203 6.95 -0.40 11.15
C LYS A 203 7.72 -0.48 12.45
N ILE A 204 7.68 0.59 13.24
CA ILE A 204 8.36 0.73 14.52
C ILE A 204 7.34 0.84 15.65
N TYR A 205 7.48 0.03 16.67
CA TYR A 205 6.78 0.04 17.97
C TYR A 205 7.23 -1.11 18.88
N TRP A 206 7.49 -2.31 18.35
CA TRP A 206 7.63 -3.57 19.08
C TRP A 206 9.07 -4.13 19.01
N GLY A 207 10.06 -3.29 19.25
CA GLY A 207 11.48 -3.62 19.03
C GLY A 207 12.01 -4.78 19.86
N GLY A 208 11.61 -4.88 21.13
CA GLY A 208 12.11 -5.89 22.03
C GLY A 208 11.07 -6.53 22.95
N LYS A 209 11.54 -7.38 23.86
CA LYS A 209 10.69 -8.01 24.88
C LYS A 209 10.48 -7.11 26.10
N ALA A 210 11.46 -6.28 26.43
CA ALA A 210 11.39 -5.36 27.55
C ALA A 210 10.41 -4.20 27.24
N GLU A 211 9.75 -3.69 28.26
CA GLU A 211 8.85 -2.56 28.14
C GLU A 211 9.59 -1.31 27.63
N THR A 212 10.83 -1.11 28.06
CA THR A 212 11.72 0.00 27.66
C THR A 212 12.18 -0.07 26.19
N GLU A 213 11.97 -1.19 25.51
CA GLU A 213 12.31 -1.41 24.09
C GLU A 213 11.09 -1.29 23.17
N ARG A 214 10.02 -0.67 23.63
CA ARG A 214 8.75 -0.53 22.91
C ARG A 214 8.28 0.93 22.89
N GLY A 215 7.32 1.20 22.01
CA GLY A 215 6.65 2.48 21.91
C GLY A 215 7.20 3.38 20.81
N LEU A 216 6.87 4.67 20.89
CA LEU A 216 7.20 5.68 19.90
C LEU A 216 8.07 6.81 20.47
N SER A 217 8.82 6.53 21.54
CA SER A 217 9.80 7.49 22.04
C SER A 217 10.80 7.82 20.93
N ARG A 218 11.34 9.04 20.97
CA ARG A 218 12.41 9.47 20.06
C ARG A 218 13.56 8.46 19.99
N LYS A 219 13.94 7.92 21.16
CA LYS A 219 14.98 6.90 21.27
C LYS A 219 14.62 5.66 20.46
N HIS A 220 13.43 5.08 20.70
CA HIS A 220 13.03 3.83 20.05
C HIS A 220 12.81 4.02 18.55
N ILE A 221 12.21 5.12 18.09
CA ILE A 221 12.04 5.40 16.67
C ILE A 221 13.39 5.41 15.95
N ILE A 222 14.39 6.10 16.48
CA ILE A 222 15.71 6.22 15.83
C ILE A 222 16.47 4.90 15.87
N GLU A 223 16.56 4.27 17.05
CA GLU A 223 17.30 3.01 17.22
C GLU A 223 16.61 1.85 16.50
N GLY A 224 15.28 1.75 16.62
CA GLY A 224 14.49 0.72 15.95
C GLY A 224 14.60 0.79 14.43
N LEU A 225 14.52 2.01 13.84
CA LEU A 225 14.69 2.15 12.41
C LEU A 225 16.12 1.81 11.95
N LYS A 226 17.15 2.23 12.69
CA LYS A 226 18.54 1.84 12.39
C LYS A 226 18.71 0.32 12.38
N ALA A 227 18.19 -0.36 13.41
CA ALA A 227 18.23 -1.81 13.50
C ALA A 227 17.43 -2.50 12.36
N SER A 228 16.30 -1.92 11.94
CA SER A 228 15.54 -2.41 10.79
C SER A 228 16.32 -2.27 9.48
N LEU A 229 16.97 -1.14 9.25
CA LEU A 229 17.83 -0.90 8.08
C LEU A 229 19.02 -1.88 8.05
N GLU A 230 19.66 -2.12 9.19
CA GLU A 230 20.73 -3.09 9.32
C GLU A 230 20.27 -4.51 8.98
N ARG A 231 19.12 -4.95 9.52
CA ARG A 231 18.52 -6.27 9.19
C ARG A 231 18.19 -6.40 7.72
N MET A 232 17.64 -5.36 7.10
CA MET A 232 17.32 -5.36 5.66
C MET A 232 18.54 -5.10 4.76
N GLN A 233 19.68 -4.71 5.30
CA GLN A 233 20.88 -4.31 4.55
C GLN A 233 20.57 -3.17 3.54
N LEU A 234 19.74 -2.20 3.95
CA LEU A 234 19.33 -1.05 3.17
C LEU A 234 19.79 0.24 3.83
N GLU A 235 20.07 1.26 3.02
CA GLU A 235 20.42 2.60 3.52
C GLU A 235 19.17 3.38 3.98
N TYR A 236 18.01 3.12 3.35
CA TYR A 236 16.74 3.76 3.67
C TYR A 236 15.54 2.87 3.38
N VAL A 237 14.41 3.19 4.00
CA VAL A 237 13.08 2.71 3.61
C VAL A 237 12.28 3.84 2.95
N ASP A 238 11.34 3.49 2.10
CA ASP A 238 10.48 4.49 1.45
C ASP A 238 9.45 5.04 2.42
N VAL A 239 8.86 4.19 3.26
CA VAL A 239 7.92 4.63 4.31
C VAL A 239 8.22 3.91 5.62
N VAL A 240 8.39 4.67 6.70
CA VAL A 240 8.39 4.14 8.07
C VAL A 240 7.03 4.38 8.72
N PHE A 241 6.44 3.35 9.31
CA PHE A 241 5.15 3.45 9.99
C PHE A 241 5.32 3.50 11.51
N ALA A 242 4.60 4.42 12.18
CA ALA A 242 4.26 4.30 13.58
C ALA A 242 3.18 3.20 13.72
N ASN A 243 3.58 2.00 14.15
CA ASN A 243 2.78 0.78 14.04
C ASN A 243 1.46 0.81 14.82
N ARG A 244 1.40 1.60 15.89
CA ARG A 244 0.20 1.89 16.67
C ARG A 244 0.42 3.18 17.46
N PRO A 245 -0.65 3.83 17.93
CA PRO A 245 -0.48 5.00 18.81
C PRO A 245 0.18 4.59 20.13
N ASP A 246 0.98 5.49 20.69
CA ASP A 246 1.62 5.32 21.99
C ASP A 246 1.09 6.35 22.98
N PRO A 247 0.21 5.96 23.92
CA PRO A 247 -0.37 6.88 24.89
C PRO A 247 0.66 7.42 25.90
N ASN A 248 1.85 6.83 25.98
CA ASN A 248 2.90 7.23 26.91
C ASN A 248 3.91 8.18 26.28
N THR A 249 3.82 8.45 24.97
CA THR A 249 4.72 9.35 24.25
C THR A 249 3.95 10.57 23.76
N PRO A 250 4.39 11.80 24.05
CA PRO A 250 3.78 13.01 23.51
C PRO A 250 3.78 13.00 21.99
N MET A 251 2.66 13.41 21.35
CA MET A 251 2.54 13.44 19.90
C MET A 251 3.65 14.27 19.23
N GLU A 252 4.02 15.38 19.84
CA GLU A 252 5.12 16.23 19.34
C GLU A 252 6.45 15.48 19.28
N GLU A 253 6.78 14.67 20.28
CA GLU A 253 8.01 13.87 20.28
C GLU A 253 8.01 12.87 19.13
N THR A 254 6.90 12.16 18.91
CA THR A 254 6.75 11.22 17.81
C THR A 254 6.93 11.90 16.44
N VAL A 255 6.25 13.04 16.21
CA VAL A 255 6.32 13.78 14.93
C VAL A 255 7.72 14.35 14.69
N ARG A 256 8.38 14.87 15.73
CA ARG A 256 9.77 15.34 15.65
C ARG A 256 10.75 14.21 15.35
N ALA A 257 10.55 13.04 15.96
CA ALA A 257 11.40 11.86 15.70
C ALA A 257 11.23 11.34 14.27
N MET A 258 9.98 11.27 13.75
CA MET A 258 9.71 10.89 12.37
C MET A 258 10.30 11.90 11.37
N THR A 259 10.18 13.19 11.64
CA THR A 259 10.82 14.23 10.83
C THR A 259 12.35 14.11 10.87
N HIS A 260 12.92 13.79 12.04
CA HIS A 260 14.37 13.61 12.17
C HIS A 260 14.89 12.45 11.32
N VAL A 261 14.25 11.28 11.36
CA VAL A 261 14.72 10.12 10.58
C VAL A 261 14.60 10.34 9.07
N ILE A 262 13.61 11.14 8.63
CA ILE A 262 13.49 11.57 7.22
C ILE A 262 14.62 12.53 6.86
N ASN A 263 14.88 13.55 7.68
CA ASN A 263 15.95 14.52 7.44
C ASN A 263 17.35 13.88 7.44
N GLN A 264 17.52 12.76 8.16
CA GLN A 264 18.74 11.94 8.14
C GLN A 264 18.82 11.00 6.93
N GLY A 265 17.81 10.97 6.06
CA GLY A 265 17.79 10.10 4.89
C GLY A 265 17.51 8.62 5.19
N MET A 266 17.10 8.26 6.41
CA MET A 266 16.77 6.88 6.79
C MET A 266 15.38 6.44 6.31
N ALA A 267 14.49 7.39 6.04
CA ALA A 267 13.18 7.18 5.44
C ALA A 267 12.84 8.33 4.49
N MET A 268 12.03 8.08 3.48
CA MET A 268 11.55 9.14 2.57
C MET A 268 10.24 9.75 3.05
N TYR A 269 9.36 8.95 3.62
CA TYR A 269 8.06 9.33 4.14
C TYR A 269 7.79 8.59 5.45
N TRP A 270 6.77 9.04 6.18
CA TRP A 270 6.23 8.28 7.29
C TRP A 270 4.70 8.19 7.23
N GLY A 271 4.17 7.17 7.88
CA GLY A 271 2.74 6.91 7.99
C GLY A 271 2.37 6.37 9.35
N THR A 272 1.08 6.16 9.55
CA THR A 272 0.50 5.59 10.76
C THR A 272 -0.14 4.24 10.48
N SER A 273 -0.26 3.39 11.49
CA SER A 273 -1.01 2.14 11.38
C SER A 273 -1.85 1.93 12.64
N ARG A 274 -3.12 1.60 12.48
CA ARG A 274 -4.10 1.40 13.56
C ARG A 274 -4.41 2.68 14.38
N TRP A 275 -4.05 3.86 13.87
CA TRP A 275 -4.36 5.13 14.53
C TRP A 275 -5.80 5.55 14.26
N SER A 276 -6.45 6.19 15.22
CA SER A 276 -7.74 6.85 15.02
C SER A 276 -7.58 8.10 14.15
N SER A 277 -8.70 8.56 13.57
CA SER A 277 -8.70 9.83 12.81
C SER A 277 -8.30 11.02 13.66
N MET A 278 -8.61 11.00 14.96
CA MET A 278 -8.21 12.06 15.89
C MET A 278 -6.69 12.11 16.09
N GLU A 279 -6.07 10.96 16.34
CA GLU A 279 -4.61 10.85 16.49
C GLU A 279 -3.86 11.25 15.22
N ILE A 280 -4.36 10.87 14.05
CA ILE A 280 -3.79 11.28 12.76
C ILE A 280 -3.91 12.80 12.58
N MET A 281 -5.06 13.39 12.90
CA MET A 281 -5.27 14.84 12.84
C MET A 281 -4.39 15.59 13.85
N GLU A 282 -4.18 15.06 15.05
CA GLU A 282 -3.26 15.61 16.04
C GLU A 282 -1.83 15.63 15.51
N ALA A 283 -1.35 14.49 14.97
CA ALA A 283 -0.02 14.42 14.36
C ALA A 283 0.16 15.43 13.22
N TYR A 284 -0.87 15.56 12.36
CA TYR A 284 -0.85 16.56 11.28
C TYR A 284 -0.81 17.99 11.83
N SER A 285 -1.62 18.31 12.85
CA SER A 285 -1.69 19.63 13.47
C SER A 285 -0.36 20.01 14.09
N VAL A 286 0.26 19.09 14.84
CA VAL A 286 1.61 19.25 15.40
C VAL A 286 2.64 19.50 14.31
N ALA A 287 2.61 18.70 13.22
CA ALA A 287 3.52 18.88 12.12
C ALA A 287 3.39 20.28 11.49
N ARG A 288 2.16 20.74 11.27
CA ARG A 288 1.91 22.09 10.70
C ARG A 288 2.34 23.21 11.66
N GLN A 289 2.07 23.07 12.95
CA GLN A 289 2.40 24.05 13.96
C GLN A 289 3.91 24.30 14.06
N PHE A 290 4.71 23.23 13.97
CA PHE A 290 6.16 23.29 14.17
C PHE A 290 6.97 23.17 12.86
N ASN A 291 6.32 23.30 11.71
CA ASN A 291 6.96 23.14 10.39
C ASN A 291 7.72 21.81 10.25
N LEU A 292 7.09 20.73 10.67
CA LEU A 292 7.57 19.35 10.60
C LEU A 292 6.88 18.60 9.46
N ILE A 293 7.32 17.36 9.21
CA ILE A 293 6.77 16.51 8.13
C ILE A 293 5.57 15.73 8.68
N PRO A 294 4.36 15.88 8.10
CA PRO A 294 3.18 15.12 8.50
C PRO A 294 3.17 13.70 7.92
N PRO A 295 2.34 12.78 8.49
CA PRO A 295 2.14 11.46 7.92
C PRO A 295 1.40 11.55 6.57
N ILE A 296 1.76 10.66 5.62
CA ILE A 296 1.16 10.65 4.28
C ILE A 296 0.08 9.59 4.10
N CYS A 297 0.04 8.57 4.95
CA CYS A 297 -0.91 7.46 4.85
C CYS A 297 -1.19 6.80 6.19
N GLU A 298 -2.34 6.15 6.27
CA GLU A 298 -2.70 5.21 7.34
C GLU A 298 -2.73 3.78 6.78
N GLN A 299 -2.08 2.83 7.48
CA GLN A 299 -2.17 1.41 7.14
C GLN A 299 -3.27 0.75 7.97
N ALA A 300 -4.41 0.45 7.33
CA ALA A 300 -5.66 0.04 7.97
C ALA A 300 -6.11 -1.35 7.53
N GLU A 301 -6.81 -2.07 8.42
CA GLU A 301 -7.55 -3.28 8.06
C GLU A 301 -8.72 -2.93 7.15
N TYR A 302 -8.85 -3.63 6.01
CA TYR A 302 -9.94 -3.43 5.09
C TYR A 302 -10.28 -4.71 4.34
N HIS A 303 -11.50 -5.15 4.50
CA HIS A 303 -12.11 -6.27 3.79
C HIS A 303 -13.63 -6.20 3.91
N MET A 304 -14.35 -7.09 3.25
CA MET A 304 -15.80 -7.12 3.19
C MET A 304 -16.51 -7.10 4.56
N PHE A 305 -15.84 -7.58 5.63
CA PHE A 305 -16.39 -7.56 7.00
C PHE A 305 -15.84 -6.44 7.89
N GLN A 306 -14.89 -5.64 7.41
CA GLN A 306 -14.29 -4.50 8.13
C GLN A 306 -14.19 -3.29 7.22
N ARG A 307 -15.13 -2.36 7.30
CA ARG A 307 -15.34 -1.29 6.31
C ARG A 307 -15.22 0.12 6.87
N GLU A 308 -15.70 0.33 8.12
CA GLU A 308 -15.96 1.63 8.73
C GLU A 308 -14.79 2.62 8.58
N LYS A 309 -13.59 2.21 8.95
CA LYS A 309 -12.43 3.09 8.95
C LYS A 309 -12.09 3.60 7.54
N VAL A 310 -12.08 2.69 6.56
CA VAL A 310 -11.61 3.00 5.21
C VAL A 310 -12.70 3.67 4.36
N GLU A 311 -13.96 3.37 4.62
CA GLU A 311 -15.07 3.94 3.83
C GLU A 311 -15.69 5.21 4.43
N VAL A 312 -15.49 5.48 5.73
CA VAL A 312 -16.06 6.65 6.40
C VAL A 312 -15.01 7.63 6.91
N GLN A 313 -14.02 7.12 7.68
CA GLN A 313 -13.08 8.00 8.38
C GLN A 313 -11.95 8.48 7.47
N LEU A 314 -11.30 7.58 6.73
CA LEU A 314 -10.14 7.92 5.89
C LEU A 314 -10.49 8.82 4.69
N PRO A 315 -11.64 8.74 4.02
CA PRO A 315 -12.00 9.68 2.96
C PRO A 315 -12.01 11.14 3.45
N GLU A 316 -12.46 11.41 4.67
CA GLU A 316 -12.42 12.75 5.25
C GLU A 316 -10.97 13.22 5.46
N LEU A 317 -10.09 12.37 5.98
CA LEU A 317 -8.67 12.67 6.15
C LEU A 317 -7.96 12.89 4.81
N PHE A 318 -8.26 12.06 3.81
CA PHE A 318 -7.71 12.24 2.47
C PHE A 318 -8.11 13.60 1.88
N HIS A 319 -9.39 13.96 2.00
CA HIS A 319 -9.88 15.24 1.50
C HIS A 319 -9.22 16.43 2.21
N LYS A 320 -9.19 16.43 3.55
CA LYS A 320 -8.70 17.54 4.38
C LYS A 320 -7.19 17.69 4.37
N ILE A 321 -6.46 16.60 4.52
CA ILE A 321 -5.03 16.61 4.81
C ILE A 321 -4.18 15.73 3.88
N GLY A 322 -4.81 15.01 2.95
CA GLY A 322 -4.11 14.22 1.96
C GLY A 322 -3.60 12.85 2.43
N VAL A 323 -4.00 12.39 3.62
CA VAL A 323 -3.61 11.07 4.14
C VAL A 323 -4.34 9.98 3.37
N GLY A 324 -3.56 9.11 2.69
CA GLY A 324 -4.09 7.99 1.91
C GLY A 324 -4.30 6.72 2.74
N ALA A 325 -4.85 5.68 2.11
CA ALA A 325 -5.03 4.37 2.71
C ALA A 325 -4.12 3.34 2.05
N MET A 326 -3.31 2.66 2.85
CA MET A 326 -2.70 1.37 2.53
C MET A 326 -3.46 0.32 3.33
N THR A 327 -3.94 -0.76 2.71
CA THR A 327 -4.83 -1.68 3.41
C THR A 327 -4.24 -3.08 3.52
N TRP A 328 -4.56 -3.77 4.62
CA TRP A 328 -4.10 -5.12 4.89
C TRP A 328 -5.26 -6.08 5.19
N SER A 329 -4.97 -7.38 5.08
CA SER A 329 -5.91 -8.49 5.28
C SER A 329 -7.16 -8.46 4.35
N PRO A 330 -7.04 -8.28 3.04
CA PRO A 330 -8.19 -8.24 2.14
C PRO A 330 -9.05 -9.53 2.21
N LEU A 331 -8.44 -10.64 2.64
CA LEU A 331 -9.11 -11.93 2.82
C LEU A 331 -9.45 -12.24 4.30
N ALA A 332 -9.47 -11.26 5.20
CA ALA A 332 -9.82 -11.42 6.62
C ALA A 332 -9.07 -12.60 7.28
N CYS A 333 -7.74 -12.62 7.21
CA CYS A 333 -6.90 -13.72 7.69
C CYS A 333 -7.20 -15.09 7.03
N GLY A 334 -7.74 -15.08 5.82
CA GLY A 334 -8.09 -16.26 5.05
C GLY A 334 -9.54 -16.74 5.26
N ILE A 335 -10.35 -16.06 6.05
CA ILE A 335 -11.78 -16.39 6.22
C ILE A 335 -12.51 -16.25 4.87
N ILE A 336 -12.26 -15.17 4.14
CA ILE A 336 -12.93 -14.89 2.85
C ILE A 336 -12.49 -15.83 1.72
N SER A 337 -11.45 -16.63 1.91
CA SER A 337 -11.09 -17.63 0.91
C SER A 337 -12.06 -18.84 0.83
N GLY A 338 -13.02 -18.93 1.74
CA GLY A 338 -13.97 -20.06 1.82
C GLY A 338 -13.40 -21.35 2.41
N LYS A 339 -12.09 -21.43 2.67
CA LYS A 339 -11.42 -22.66 3.11
C LYS A 339 -11.84 -23.19 4.49
N TYR A 340 -12.59 -22.39 5.25
CA TYR A 340 -13.05 -22.75 6.60
C TYR A 340 -14.53 -23.21 6.63
N ASP A 341 -15.17 -23.39 5.50
CA ASP A 341 -16.58 -23.80 5.41
C ASP A 341 -16.85 -25.15 6.11
N SER A 342 -15.96 -26.10 5.92
CA SER A 342 -16.05 -27.45 6.55
C SER A 342 -15.28 -27.56 7.87
N GLY A 343 -14.89 -26.44 8.47
CA GLY A 343 -14.08 -26.40 9.70
C GLY A 343 -12.67 -25.86 9.48
N VAL A 344 -11.78 -26.07 10.46
CA VAL A 344 -10.39 -25.59 10.38
C VAL A 344 -9.49 -26.68 9.81
N PRO A 345 -8.95 -26.52 8.57
CA PRO A 345 -8.02 -27.49 7.99
C PRO A 345 -6.74 -27.62 8.83
N PRO A 346 -6.15 -28.82 8.96
CA PRO A 346 -4.95 -29.06 9.78
C PRO A 346 -3.72 -28.25 9.35
N SER A 347 -3.60 -27.93 8.06
CA SER A 347 -2.50 -27.16 7.48
C SER A 347 -2.77 -25.66 7.40
N SER A 348 -3.90 -25.19 7.95
CA SER A 348 -4.28 -23.79 7.89
C SER A 348 -3.59 -22.94 8.96
N ARG A 349 -3.52 -21.62 8.75
CA ARG A 349 -3.04 -20.68 9.76
C ARG A 349 -3.79 -20.79 11.10
N ALA A 350 -5.10 -21.06 11.06
CA ALA A 350 -5.94 -21.19 12.26
C ALA A 350 -5.63 -22.45 13.10
N SER A 351 -4.89 -23.43 12.54
CA SER A 351 -4.44 -24.62 13.26
C SER A 351 -3.08 -24.42 13.96
N LEU A 352 -2.35 -23.34 13.66
CA LEU A 352 -1.03 -23.07 14.22
C LEU A 352 -1.12 -22.63 15.68
N LYS A 353 -0.12 -23.08 16.49
CA LYS A 353 0.04 -22.63 17.87
C LYS A 353 0.22 -21.09 17.91
N GLY A 354 -0.57 -20.42 18.74
CA GLY A 354 -0.57 -18.94 18.83
C GLY A 354 -1.67 -18.25 17.99
N TYR A 355 -2.41 -19.00 17.17
CA TYR A 355 -3.56 -18.45 16.41
C TYR A 355 -4.91 -18.94 16.93
N GLN A 356 -4.99 -19.32 18.22
CA GLN A 356 -6.24 -19.77 18.83
C GLN A 356 -7.36 -18.73 18.66
N TRP A 357 -7.03 -17.46 18.82
CA TRP A 357 -7.98 -16.36 18.58
C TRP A 357 -8.65 -16.41 17.19
N LEU A 358 -7.90 -16.81 16.14
CA LEU A 358 -8.44 -16.94 14.78
C LEU A 358 -9.36 -18.15 14.67
N LYS A 359 -8.97 -19.28 15.29
CA LYS A 359 -9.80 -20.48 15.38
C LYS A 359 -11.12 -20.15 16.10
N ASP A 360 -11.06 -19.47 17.23
CA ASP A 360 -12.24 -19.07 18.01
C ASP A 360 -13.14 -18.14 17.20
N LYS A 361 -12.56 -17.18 16.48
CA LYS A 361 -13.29 -16.27 15.58
C LYS A 361 -14.01 -17.04 14.46
N ILE A 362 -13.37 -18.01 13.82
CA ILE A 362 -13.96 -18.83 12.76
C ILE A 362 -15.11 -19.68 13.29
N LEU A 363 -14.96 -20.27 14.47
CA LEU A 363 -15.96 -21.17 15.08
C LEU A 363 -17.06 -20.43 15.84
N SER A 364 -16.94 -19.11 16.05
CA SER A 364 -17.95 -18.29 16.69
C SER A 364 -19.26 -18.25 15.89
N GLU A 365 -20.35 -17.80 16.53
CA GLU A 365 -21.62 -17.58 15.85
C GLU A 365 -21.48 -16.55 14.72
N GLU A 366 -20.75 -15.46 14.97
CA GLU A 366 -20.44 -14.45 13.94
C GLU A 366 -19.62 -15.03 12.79
N GLY A 367 -18.62 -15.87 13.08
CA GLY A 367 -17.86 -16.58 12.06
C GLY A 367 -18.72 -17.46 11.15
N ARG A 368 -19.69 -18.17 11.73
CA ARG A 368 -20.68 -18.98 10.98
C ARG A 368 -21.58 -18.11 10.10
N ARG A 369 -22.06 -16.98 10.62
CA ARG A 369 -22.84 -16.01 9.82
C ARG A 369 -22.02 -15.47 8.65
N GLN A 370 -20.75 -15.14 8.87
CA GLN A 370 -19.85 -14.69 7.81
C GLN A 370 -19.66 -15.78 6.74
N GLN A 371 -19.47 -17.05 7.14
CA GLN A 371 -19.34 -18.17 6.19
C GLN A 371 -20.61 -18.39 5.35
N ALA A 372 -21.81 -18.21 5.95
CA ALA A 372 -23.05 -18.26 5.18
C ALA A 372 -23.09 -17.19 4.08
N LYS A 373 -22.72 -15.93 4.40
CA LYS A 373 -22.61 -14.85 3.41
C LYS A 373 -21.57 -15.14 2.33
N LEU A 374 -20.46 -15.82 2.68
CA LEU A 374 -19.45 -16.20 1.69
C LEU A 374 -19.97 -17.18 0.65
N LYS A 375 -20.90 -18.08 0.99
CA LYS A 375 -21.56 -18.97 0.03
C LYS A 375 -22.39 -18.20 -1.00
N GLU A 376 -23.10 -17.19 -0.54
CA GLU A 376 -23.86 -16.31 -1.46
C GLU A 376 -22.92 -15.48 -2.35
N LEU A 377 -21.81 -14.96 -1.80
CA LEU A 377 -20.77 -14.24 -2.55
C LEU A 377 -20.03 -15.15 -3.55
N GLN A 378 -19.88 -16.45 -3.25
CA GLN A 378 -19.29 -17.43 -4.14
C GLN A 378 -20.10 -17.52 -5.46
N ALA A 379 -21.43 -17.51 -5.40
CA ALA A 379 -22.28 -17.52 -6.57
C ALA A 379 -22.06 -16.27 -7.47
N ILE A 380 -21.80 -15.10 -6.87
CA ILE A 380 -21.42 -13.90 -7.62
C ILE A 380 -20.04 -14.10 -8.30
N ALA A 381 -19.05 -14.64 -7.58
CA ALA A 381 -17.72 -14.87 -8.13
C ALA A 381 -17.79 -15.84 -9.32
N GLU A 382 -18.52 -16.93 -9.22
CA GLU A 382 -18.72 -17.91 -10.30
C GLU A 382 -19.38 -17.29 -11.53
N ARG A 383 -20.41 -16.46 -11.34
CA ARG A 383 -21.07 -15.73 -12.43
C ARG A 383 -20.12 -14.73 -13.12
N LEU A 384 -19.18 -14.16 -12.40
CA LEU A 384 -18.15 -13.28 -12.95
C LEU A 384 -16.97 -14.05 -13.56
N GLY A 385 -16.92 -15.38 -13.43
CA GLY A 385 -15.83 -16.23 -13.88
C GLY A 385 -14.53 -15.96 -13.11
N CYS A 386 -14.62 -15.82 -11.78
CA CYS A 386 -13.47 -15.63 -10.90
C CYS A 386 -13.62 -16.40 -9.59
N MET A 387 -12.53 -16.53 -8.85
CA MET A 387 -12.52 -17.11 -7.52
C MET A 387 -13.00 -16.10 -6.47
N LEU A 388 -13.55 -16.57 -5.34
CA LEU A 388 -13.99 -15.72 -4.25
C LEU A 388 -12.89 -14.80 -3.68
N PRO A 389 -11.63 -15.25 -3.48
CA PRO A 389 -10.54 -14.36 -3.11
C PRO A 389 -10.29 -13.24 -4.11
N GLN A 390 -10.38 -13.52 -5.41
CA GLN A 390 -10.22 -12.51 -6.46
C GLN A 390 -11.34 -11.46 -6.41
N LEU A 391 -12.59 -11.90 -6.21
CA LEU A 391 -13.72 -10.99 -6.02
C LEU A 391 -13.49 -10.06 -4.82
N ALA A 392 -13.03 -10.61 -3.69
CA ALA A 392 -12.81 -9.85 -2.46
C ALA A 392 -11.68 -8.82 -2.62
N ILE A 393 -10.56 -9.20 -3.25
CA ILE A 393 -9.44 -8.28 -3.50
C ILE A 393 -9.85 -7.20 -4.50
N ALA A 394 -10.55 -7.57 -5.58
CA ALA A 394 -11.05 -6.61 -6.56
C ALA A 394 -12.05 -5.63 -5.94
N TRP A 395 -12.89 -6.10 -5.00
CA TRP A 395 -13.78 -5.25 -4.23
C TRP A 395 -13.01 -4.21 -3.39
N CYS A 396 -11.91 -4.61 -2.74
CA CYS A 396 -11.04 -3.67 -2.03
C CYS A 396 -10.38 -2.66 -3.00
N LEU A 397 -9.87 -3.12 -4.15
CA LEU A 397 -9.21 -2.29 -5.16
C LEU A 397 -10.14 -1.29 -5.83
N ARG A 398 -11.45 -1.59 -5.91
CA ARG A 398 -12.45 -0.70 -6.47
C ARG A 398 -12.59 0.60 -5.68
N ASN A 399 -12.28 0.59 -4.39
CA ASN A 399 -12.24 1.80 -3.59
C ASN A 399 -11.04 2.66 -4.01
N GLU A 400 -11.30 3.76 -4.72
CA GLU A 400 -10.27 4.67 -5.24
C GLU A 400 -9.48 5.38 -4.14
N GLY A 401 -10.06 5.49 -2.93
CA GLY A 401 -9.37 6.00 -1.75
C GLY A 401 -8.28 5.06 -1.20
N VAL A 402 -8.24 3.80 -1.67
CA VAL A 402 -7.21 2.83 -1.32
C VAL A 402 -6.05 2.94 -2.30
N SER A 403 -4.89 3.37 -1.83
CA SER A 403 -3.68 3.50 -2.65
C SER A 403 -3.07 2.13 -2.99
N SER A 404 -3.05 1.21 -2.04
CA SER A 404 -2.54 -0.16 -2.24
C SER A 404 -3.20 -1.15 -1.28
N VAL A 405 -3.42 -2.38 -1.76
CA VAL A 405 -3.91 -3.53 -0.99
C VAL A 405 -2.76 -4.50 -0.77
N LEU A 406 -2.36 -4.71 0.49
CA LEU A 406 -1.29 -5.64 0.85
C LEU A 406 -1.80 -7.09 0.81
N LEU A 407 -1.20 -7.88 -0.04
CA LEU A 407 -1.45 -9.31 -0.17
C LEU A 407 -0.59 -10.11 0.82
N GLY A 408 -1.11 -11.24 1.26
CA GLY A 408 -0.37 -12.28 1.93
C GLY A 408 -0.56 -13.60 1.19
N ALA A 409 0.51 -14.32 0.90
CA ALA A 409 0.46 -15.63 0.27
C ALA A 409 1.49 -16.56 0.90
N SER A 410 1.20 -17.84 0.96
CA SER A 410 2.11 -18.88 1.47
C SER A 410 2.73 -19.74 0.35
N ASN A 411 2.27 -19.58 -0.89
CA ASN A 411 2.84 -20.19 -2.09
C ASN A 411 2.55 -19.32 -3.33
N THR A 412 3.20 -19.65 -4.42
CA THR A 412 3.15 -18.91 -5.69
C THR A 412 1.77 -18.94 -6.34
N ASP A 413 1.04 -20.05 -6.26
CA ASP A 413 -0.28 -20.19 -6.86
C ASP A 413 -1.30 -19.24 -6.24
N GLN A 414 -1.29 -19.14 -4.88
CA GLN A 414 -2.12 -18.18 -4.16
C GLN A 414 -1.79 -16.73 -4.54
N LEU A 415 -0.51 -16.41 -4.72
CA LEU A 415 -0.11 -15.06 -5.11
C LEU A 415 -0.58 -14.74 -6.53
N MET A 416 -0.41 -15.65 -7.48
CA MET A 416 -0.90 -15.47 -8.85
C MET A 416 -2.41 -15.35 -8.92
N GLU A 417 -3.13 -16.19 -8.19
CA GLU A 417 -4.59 -16.07 -8.05
C GLU A 417 -4.98 -14.68 -7.54
N ASN A 418 -4.33 -14.22 -6.47
CA ASN A 418 -4.62 -12.93 -5.86
C ASN A 418 -4.28 -11.75 -6.80
N ILE A 419 -3.19 -11.80 -7.56
CA ILE A 419 -2.84 -10.80 -8.58
C ILE A 419 -3.89 -10.76 -9.68
N GLY A 420 -4.44 -11.90 -10.07
CA GLY A 420 -5.53 -12.02 -11.03
C GLY A 420 -6.80 -11.22 -10.67
N ALA A 421 -6.95 -10.78 -9.41
CA ALA A 421 -8.03 -9.89 -8.99
C ALA A 421 -8.09 -8.57 -9.78
N ILE A 422 -6.97 -8.10 -10.33
CA ILE A 422 -6.92 -6.89 -11.16
C ILE A 422 -7.84 -7.04 -12.39
N GLN A 423 -7.89 -8.22 -12.97
CA GLN A 423 -8.72 -8.51 -14.15
C GLN A 423 -10.22 -8.52 -13.81
N VAL A 424 -10.57 -8.82 -12.56
CA VAL A 424 -11.96 -8.81 -12.09
C VAL A 424 -12.50 -7.40 -11.91
N LEU A 425 -11.61 -6.42 -11.66
CA LEU A 425 -11.99 -5.04 -11.35
C LEU A 425 -12.90 -4.41 -12.42
N SER A 426 -12.64 -4.68 -13.70
CA SER A 426 -13.47 -4.19 -14.81
C SER A 426 -14.87 -4.81 -14.88
N LYS A 427 -15.07 -5.97 -14.24
CA LYS A 427 -16.35 -6.69 -14.19
C LYS A 427 -17.26 -6.23 -13.04
N LEU A 428 -16.73 -5.46 -12.07
CA LEU A 428 -17.46 -4.99 -10.90
C LEU A 428 -18.35 -3.78 -11.23
N SER A 429 -19.48 -4.02 -11.89
CA SER A 429 -20.49 -2.99 -12.13
C SER A 429 -21.14 -2.50 -10.83
N SER A 430 -21.82 -1.35 -10.89
CA SER A 430 -22.60 -0.82 -9.75
C SER A 430 -23.68 -1.80 -9.27
N SER A 431 -24.29 -2.56 -10.18
CA SER A 431 -25.29 -3.59 -9.85
C SER A 431 -24.66 -4.72 -9.03
N ILE A 432 -23.50 -5.24 -9.45
CA ILE A 432 -22.77 -6.28 -8.71
C ILE A 432 -22.39 -5.79 -7.31
N ILE A 433 -21.92 -4.56 -7.20
CA ILE A 433 -21.57 -3.99 -5.89
C ILE A 433 -22.79 -3.82 -4.98
N HIS A 434 -23.93 -3.43 -5.54
CA HIS A 434 -25.17 -3.35 -4.78
C HIS A 434 -25.59 -4.74 -4.26
N GLU A 435 -25.48 -5.77 -5.09
CA GLU A 435 -25.76 -7.15 -4.69
C GLU A 435 -24.81 -7.64 -3.58
N VAL A 436 -23.49 -7.37 -3.71
CA VAL A 436 -22.50 -7.65 -2.66
C VAL A 436 -22.83 -6.90 -1.37
N ASP A 437 -23.17 -5.61 -1.45
CA ASP A 437 -23.54 -4.81 -0.28
C ASP A 437 -24.81 -5.34 0.41
N SER A 438 -25.78 -5.85 -0.36
CA SER A 438 -27.02 -6.45 0.17
C SER A 438 -26.75 -7.74 0.92
N ILE A 439 -25.89 -8.64 0.40
CA ILE A 439 -25.49 -9.88 1.07
C ILE A 439 -24.70 -9.56 2.34
N LEU A 440 -23.76 -8.65 2.27
CA LEU A 440 -22.94 -8.27 3.42
C LEU A 440 -23.75 -7.59 4.53
N GLY A 441 -24.68 -6.73 4.19
CA GLY A 441 -25.56 -6.03 5.13
C GLY A 441 -24.83 -5.13 6.12
N ASN A 442 -23.58 -4.75 5.82
CA ASN A 442 -22.70 -4.00 6.74
C ASN A 442 -22.13 -2.74 6.09
N LYS A 443 -22.79 -2.23 5.05
CA LYS A 443 -22.35 -0.98 4.41
C LYS A 443 -22.45 0.15 5.43
N PRO A 444 -21.35 0.84 5.75
CA PRO A 444 -21.36 1.91 6.71
C PRO A 444 -22.11 3.12 6.15
N TYR A 445 -22.77 3.84 7.04
CA TYR A 445 -23.47 5.07 6.68
C TYR A 445 -22.49 6.24 6.74
N SER A 446 -22.32 6.95 5.63
CA SER A 446 -21.60 8.23 5.58
C SER A 446 -22.59 9.35 5.26
N LYS A 447 -22.61 10.40 6.10
CA LYS A 447 -23.42 11.61 5.87
C LYS A 447 -22.87 12.50 4.74
N LYS A 448 -21.63 12.28 4.33
CA LYS A 448 -20.93 13.11 3.33
C LYS A 448 -20.47 12.23 2.17
N ASP A 449 -20.79 12.65 0.96
CA ASP A 449 -20.19 12.10 -0.24
C ASP A 449 -18.93 12.92 -0.56
N TYR A 450 -17.76 12.35 -0.30
CA TYR A 450 -16.47 12.98 -0.62
C TYR A 450 -16.00 12.71 -2.05
N ARG A 451 -16.89 12.13 -2.89
CA ARG A 451 -16.56 11.78 -4.29
C ARG A 451 -16.89 12.87 -5.28
N SER A 452 -17.46 14.00 -4.81
CA SER A 452 -17.78 15.16 -5.63
C SER A 452 -16.63 16.16 -5.72
#